data_3ad76603d6940c0236c6984c4168a744
#
_entry.id   3ad76603d6940c0236c6984c4168a744
#
_cell.length_a   1.000
_cell.length_b   1.000
_cell.length_c   1.000
_cell.angle_alpha   90.00
_cell.angle_beta   90.00
_cell.angle_gamma   90.00
#
_symmetry.space_group_name_H-M   'P 1'
#
loop_
_entity.id
_entity.type
_entity.pdbx_description
1 polymer ?
#
loop_
_entity_poly.entity_id
_entity_poly.type
_entity_poly.pdbx_seq_one_letter_code
_entity_poly.pdbx_strand_id
1 'polypeptide(L)'
;MPAVEKEIKKMYEAGIIVPVRFFDWVSNLVAVRKKIGEIRLCIDFRNLNRASLKDNYPLQKMEHILQRVVGSKRISLLDGFSGYNQVLVIQEDQLKTAFTTPWGTFMYVKIPFRFMNAGATCQREMDIDFSDEIGHFILIYLDDITVYSKTKE
;
A
#
# COMPACT_ATOMS: atom_id res chain seq x y z
N MET A 1 4.89 13.10 20.76
CA MET A 1 5.18 11.74 21.23
C MET A 1 3.91 10.86 21.39
N PRO A 2 2.86 11.21 22.15
CA PRO A 2 1.70 10.31 22.32
C PRO A 2 0.96 9.94 21.03
N ALA A 3 0.93 10.81 20.05
CA ALA A 3 0.25 10.51 18.79
C ALA A 3 1.01 9.49 17.90
N VAL A 4 2.34 9.47 17.96
CA VAL A 4 3.18 8.46 17.27
C VAL A 4 2.99 7.09 17.90
N GLU A 5 3.00 7.02 19.24
CA GLU A 5 2.77 5.80 19.99
C GLU A 5 1.39 5.20 19.70
N LYS A 6 0.36 6.04 19.68
CA LYS A 6 -1.01 5.64 19.34
C LYS A 6 -1.10 5.02 17.94
N GLU A 7 -0.36 5.58 16.98
CA GLU A 7 -0.38 5.06 15.61
C GLU A 7 0.37 3.72 15.49
N ILE A 8 1.51 3.56 16.17
CA ILE A 8 2.22 2.27 16.26
C ILE A 8 1.32 1.21 16.89
N LYS A 9 0.63 1.56 17.98
CA LYS A 9 -0.30 0.65 18.65
C LYS A 9 -1.43 0.20 17.72
N LYS A 10 -2.04 1.11 16.97
CA LYS A 10 -3.05 0.76 15.96
C LYS A 10 -2.51 -0.21 14.90
N MET A 11 -1.31 0.04 14.36
CA MET A 11 -0.70 -0.83 13.37
C MET A 11 -0.41 -2.23 13.93
N TYR A 12 0.02 -2.30 15.17
CA TYR A 12 0.26 -3.56 15.89
C TYR A 12 -1.05 -4.33 16.12
N GLU A 13 -2.08 -3.66 16.65
CA GLU A 13 -3.40 -4.27 16.87
C GLU A 13 -4.08 -4.72 15.59
N ALA A 14 -3.82 -4.03 14.47
CA ALA A 14 -4.29 -4.41 13.14
C ALA A 14 -3.45 -5.53 12.47
N GLY A 15 -2.40 -6.03 13.14
CA GLY A 15 -1.53 -7.07 12.59
C GLY A 15 -0.73 -6.63 11.36
N ILE A 16 -0.50 -5.32 11.20
CA ILE A 16 0.32 -4.77 10.12
C ILE A 16 1.80 -4.89 10.44
N ILE A 17 2.16 -4.70 11.70
CA ILE A 17 3.52 -4.81 12.23
C ILE A 17 3.55 -5.78 13.40
N VAL A 18 4.71 -6.38 13.63
CA VAL A 18 4.98 -7.25 14.80
C VAL A 18 6.33 -6.87 15.42
N PRO A 19 6.52 -7.11 16.75
CA PRO A 19 7.80 -6.89 17.39
C PRO A 19 8.87 -7.82 16.84
N VAL A 20 10.10 -7.32 16.74
CA VAL A 20 11.27 -8.10 16.31
C VAL A 20 12.46 -7.83 17.22
N ARG A 21 13.29 -8.84 17.46
CA ARG A 21 14.51 -8.71 18.32
C ARG A 21 15.79 -8.66 17.51
N PHE A 22 15.93 -9.54 16.51
CA PHE A 22 17.15 -9.73 15.73
C PHE A 22 16.88 -9.42 14.27
N PHE A 23 17.69 -8.55 13.70
CA PHE A 23 17.58 -8.12 12.30
C PHE A 23 18.92 -7.54 11.83
N ASP A 24 19.23 -7.76 10.57
CA ASP A 24 20.47 -7.26 9.94
C ASP A 24 20.28 -5.87 9.29
N TRP A 25 19.03 -5.44 9.14
CA TRP A 25 18.65 -4.22 8.45
C TRP A 25 17.64 -3.42 9.27
N VAL A 26 17.91 -2.13 9.44
CA VAL A 26 17.01 -1.25 10.17
C VAL A 26 16.73 0.04 9.40
N SER A 27 15.47 0.45 9.39
CA SER A 27 15.03 1.71 8.82
C SER A 27 14.60 2.70 9.91
N ASN A 28 14.71 3.99 9.62
CA ASN A 28 14.32 5.05 10.55
C ASN A 28 12.82 5.37 10.43
N LEU A 29 12.19 5.61 11.57
CA LEU A 29 10.85 6.14 11.64
C LEU A 29 10.86 7.65 11.42
N VAL A 30 10.01 8.12 10.50
CA VAL A 30 9.80 9.54 10.21
C VAL A 30 8.34 9.88 10.44
N ALA A 31 8.04 10.72 11.43
CA ALA A 31 6.70 11.21 11.68
C ALA A 31 6.43 12.46 10.83
N VAL A 32 5.39 12.41 9.99
CA VAL A 32 4.98 13.52 9.13
C VAL A 32 3.61 14.03 9.56
N ARG A 33 3.49 15.33 9.79
CA ARG A 33 2.19 15.96 10.07
C ARG A 33 1.43 16.21 8.76
N LYS A 34 0.19 15.74 8.72
CA LYS A 34 -0.76 16.14 7.69
C LYS A 34 -1.26 17.58 7.93
N LYS A 35 -1.78 18.23 6.89
CA LYS A 35 -2.35 19.59 6.99
C LYS A 35 -3.46 19.74 8.03
N ILE A 36 -4.20 18.66 8.30
CA ILE A 36 -5.30 18.58 9.28
C ILE A 36 -4.83 18.21 10.70
N GLY A 37 -3.51 18.21 10.98
CA GLY A 37 -2.94 17.96 12.30
C GLY A 37 -2.71 16.48 12.65
N GLU A 38 -3.21 15.54 11.86
CA GLU A 38 -2.94 14.11 12.05
C GLU A 38 -1.48 13.77 11.77
N ILE A 39 -0.96 12.77 12.47
CA ILE A 39 0.39 12.23 12.24
C ILE A 39 0.28 11.01 11.33
N ARG A 40 1.06 11.01 10.25
CA ARG A 40 1.32 9.84 9.44
C ARG A 40 2.72 9.33 9.75
N LEU A 41 2.82 8.04 10.10
CA LEU A 41 4.11 7.38 10.24
C LEU A 41 4.63 6.99 8.87
N CYS A 42 5.86 7.37 8.60
CA CYS A 42 6.58 6.97 7.40
C CYS A 42 7.88 6.30 7.81
N ILE A 43 8.15 5.15 7.24
CA ILE A 43 9.45 4.51 7.41
C ILE A 43 10.33 4.90 6.22
N ASP A 44 11.58 5.20 6.50
CA ASP A 44 12.55 5.56 5.47
C ASP A 44 13.14 4.30 4.83
N PHE A 45 12.47 3.83 3.79
CA PHE A 45 12.91 2.66 3.03
C PHE A 45 13.86 2.99 1.86
N ARG A 46 14.43 4.19 1.79
CA ARG A 46 15.30 4.58 0.66
C ARG A 46 16.46 3.61 0.45
N ASN A 47 17.11 3.20 1.51
CA ASN A 47 18.24 2.27 1.42
C ASN A 47 17.76 0.86 1.03
N LEU A 48 16.67 0.38 1.64
CA LEU A 48 16.05 -0.89 1.28
C LEU A 48 15.61 -0.90 -0.18
N ASN A 49 14.96 0.16 -0.64
CA ASN A 49 14.52 0.31 -2.03
C ASN A 49 15.71 0.29 -3.02
N ARG A 50 16.87 0.88 -2.65
CA ARG A 50 18.07 0.82 -3.50
C ARG A 50 18.67 -0.59 -3.58
N ALA A 51 18.52 -1.39 -2.54
CA ALA A 51 19.01 -2.77 -2.49
C ALA A 51 18.01 -3.78 -3.08
N SER A 52 16.74 -3.38 -3.26
CA SER A 52 15.70 -4.25 -3.79
C SER A 52 15.71 -4.28 -5.32
N LEU A 53 15.40 -5.44 -5.89
CA LEU A 53 15.16 -5.56 -7.31
C LEU A 53 13.79 -4.94 -7.63
N LYS A 54 13.76 -4.13 -8.70
CA LYS A 54 12.51 -3.50 -9.15
C LYS A 54 11.62 -4.53 -9.84
N ASP A 55 10.37 -4.63 -9.39
CA ASP A 55 9.33 -5.34 -10.10
C ASP A 55 8.85 -4.48 -11.29
N ASN A 56 8.99 -4.99 -12.49
CA ASN A 56 8.58 -4.32 -13.74
C ASN A 56 7.14 -4.69 -14.15
N TYR A 57 6.27 -4.99 -13.19
CA TYR A 57 4.87 -5.26 -13.49
C TYR A 57 4.25 -4.11 -14.29
N PRO A 58 3.56 -4.39 -15.42
CA PRO A 58 3.05 -3.37 -16.33
C PRO A 58 1.85 -2.64 -15.71
N LEU A 59 2.10 -1.47 -15.14
CA LEU A 59 1.01 -0.58 -14.71
C LEU A 59 0.34 0.05 -15.94
N GLN A 60 -0.99 0.02 -15.96
CA GLN A 60 -1.76 0.69 -17.02
C GLN A 60 -1.52 2.20 -16.96
N LYS A 61 -1.45 2.84 -18.13
CA LYS A 61 -1.38 4.30 -18.19
C LYS A 61 -2.73 4.90 -17.83
N MET A 62 -2.73 5.95 -17.01
CA MET A 62 -3.94 6.64 -16.56
C MET A 62 -4.79 7.12 -17.75
N GLU A 63 -4.15 7.55 -18.84
CA GLU A 63 -4.84 7.97 -20.08
C GLU A 63 -5.69 6.85 -20.69
N HIS A 64 -5.20 5.62 -20.71
CA HIS A 64 -5.95 4.47 -21.21
C HIS A 64 -7.13 4.11 -20.30
N ILE A 65 -6.96 4.28 -18.99
CA ILE A 65 -8.04 4.09 -18.01
C ILE A 65 -9.14 5.11 -18.24
N LEU A 66 -8.77 6.38 -18.36
CA LEU A 66 -9.74 7.47 -18.61
C LEU A 66 -10.50 7.26 -19.93
N GLN A 67 -9.83 6.83 -21.00
CA GLN A 67 -10.48 6.53 -22.28
C GLN A 67 -11.58 5.47 -22.17
N ARG A 68 -11.43 4.49 -21.29
CA ARG A 68 -12.44 3.43 -21.09
C ARG A 68 -13.70 3.93 -20.39
N VAL A 69 -13.59 4.93 -19.52
CA VAL A 69 -14.74 5.52 -18.81
C VAL A 69 -15.43 6.63 -19.60
N VAL A 70 -14.83 7.13 -20.68
CA VAL A 70 -15.47 8.13 -21.56
C VAL A 70 -16.79 7.59 -22.09
N GLY A 71 -17.84 8.39 -21.97
CA GLY A 71 -19.20 8.03 -22.39
C GLY A 71 -19.98 7.19 -21.38
N SER A 72 -19.42 6.90 -20.22
CA SER A 72 -20.15 6.25 -19.14
C SER A 72 -21.19 7.19 -18.53
N LYS A 73 -22.37 6.66 -18.21
CA LYS A 73 -23.47 7.44 -17.61
C LYS A 73 -23.41 7.49 -16.09
N ARG A 74 -22.75 6.53 -15.49
CA ARG A 74 -22.47 6.48 -14.03
C ARG A 74 -21.04 6.06 -13.80
N ILE A 75 -20.39 6.72 -12.85
CA ILE A 75 -19.02 6.42 -12.41
C ILE A 75 -19.02 6.54 -10.89
N SER A 76 -18.50 5.51 -10.23
CA SER A 76 -18.22 5.50 -8.79
C SER A 76 -16.73 5.29 -8.58
N LEU A 77 -16.13 6.16 -7.78
CA LEU A 77 -14.74 6.05 -7.37
C LEU A 77 -14.71 5.49 -5.94
N LEU A 78 -14.01 4.40 -5.77
CA LEU A 78 -13.82 3.72 -4.49
C LEU A 78 -12.33 3.72 -4.17
N ASP A 79 -12.01 4.14 -2.96
CA ASP A 79 -10.67 3.96 -2.39
C ASP A 79 -10.57 2.51 -1.89
N GLY A 80 -9.61 1.75 -2.40
CA GLY A 80 -9.30 0.41 -1.92
C GLY A 80 -8.70 0.46 -0.52
N PHE A 81 -9.50 0.81 0.46
CA PHE A 81 -9.20 1.06 1.87
C PHE A 81 -7.99 0.24 2.37
N SER A 82 -6.85 0.92 2.54
CA SER A 82 -5.60 0.28 2.99
C SER A 82 -5.17 -0.94 2.15
N GLY A 83 -5.36 -0.89 0.83
CA GLY A 83 -5.09 -2.01 -0.10
C GLY A 83 -3.71 -2.63 0.10
N TYR A 84 -2.67 -1.80 0.29
CA TYR A 84 -1.32 -2.27 0.62
C TYR A 84 -1.26 -3.11 1.90
N ASN A 85 -2.06 -2.78 2.91
CA ASN A 85 -2.08 -3.49 4.20
C ASN A 85 -2.86 -4.81 4.15
N GLN A 86 -3.43 -5.17 3.00
CA GLN A 86 -4.10 -6.46 2.80
C GLN A 86 -3.11 -7.51 2.29
N VAL A 87 -2.07 -7.09 1.58
CA VAL A 87 -1.07 -8.00 1.00
C VAL A 87 0.03 -8.31 2.01
N LEU A 88 0.37 -9.60 2.13
CA LEU A 88 1.43 -10.08 3.03
C LEU A 88 2.81 -9.86 2.42
N VAL A 89 3.77 -9.45 3.25
CA VAL A 89 5.19 -9.55 2.93
C VAL A 89 5.63 -10.99 3.10
N ILE A 90 6.38 -11.51 2.13
CA ILE A 90 6.97 -12.86 2.21
C ILE A 90 7.81 -12.94 3.49
N GLN A 91 7.67 -14.04 4.23
CA GLN A 91 8.28 -14.21 5.56
C GLN A 91 9.79 -13.94 5.58
N GLU A 92 10.51 -14.35 4.53
CA GLU A 92 11.95 -14.14 4.38
C GLU A 92 12.33 -12.65 4.23
N ASP A 93 11.41 -11.81 3.75
CA ASP A 93 11.63 -10.39 3.54
C ASP A 93 11.12 -9.51 4.68
N GLN A 94 10.31 -10.06 5.59
CA GLN A 94 9.74 -9.29 6.71
C GLN A 94 10.84 -8.66 7.58
N LEU A 95 11.91 -9.38 7.90
CA LEU A 95 13.04 -8.87 8.70
C LEU A 95 13.73 -7.67 8.04
N LYS A 96 13.74 -7.59 6.71
CA LYS A 96 14.32 -6.45 5.97
C LYS A 96 13.52 -5.16 6.13
N THR A 97 12.26 -5.26 6.57
CA THR A 97 11.39 -4.11 6.82
C THR A 97 11.47 -3.57 8.24
N ALA A 98 12.43 -4.07 9.05
CA ALA A 98 12.56 -3.69 10.44
C ALA A 98 12.83 -2.18 10.62
N PHE A 99 12.19 -1.60 11.63
CA PHE A 99 12.38 -0.19 12.00
C PHE A 99 12.35 -0.02 13.52
N THR A 100 13.08 0.98 13.99
CA THR A 100 13.23 1.26 15.41
C THR A 100 12.36 2.44 15.83
N THR A 101 11.77 2.30 17.02
CA THR A 101 10.98 3.33 17.69
C THR A 101 11.44 3.47 19.13
N PRO A 102 11.10 4.55 19.84
CA PRO A 102 11.36 4.66 21.29
C PRO A 102 10.70 3.55 22.13
N TRP A 103 9.69 2.87 21.62
CA TRP A 103 8.93 1.82 22.33
C TRP A 103 9.33 0.40 21.92
N GLY A 104 10.26 0.25 21.01
CA GLY A 104 10.72 -1.05 20.55
C GLY A 104 11.02 -1.08 19.06
N THR A 105 11.40 -2.25 18.60
CA THR A 105 11.67 -2.52 17.20
C THR A 105 10.60 -3.41 16.62
N PHE A 106 10.11 -3.05 15.45
CA PHE A 106 9.03 -3.72 14.74
C PHE A 106 9.44 -4.03 13.31
N MET A 107 8.78 -5.03 12.72
CA MET A 107 8.86 -5.31 11.30
C MET A 107 7.45 -5.38 10.69
N TYR A 108 7.34 -5.14 9.39
CA TYR A 108 6.08 -5.26 8.67
C TYR A 108 5.82 -6.72 8.28
N VAL A 109 4.58 -7.16 8.51
CA VAL A 109 4.05 -8.42 7.97
C VAL A 109 3.11 -8.17 6.79
N LYS A 110 2.64 -6.92 6.65
CA LYS A 110 1.87 -6.42 5.52
C LYS A 110 2.73 -5.47 4.70
N ILE A 111 2.44 -5.31 3.40
CA ILE A 111 3.25 -4.44 2.54
C ILE A 111 3.20 -2.99 3.06
N PRO A 112 4.38 -2.39 3.37
CA PRO A 112 4.44 -1.02 3.83
C PRO A 112 4.27 -0.04 2.67
N PHE A 113 3.61 1.08 2.95
CA PHE A 113 3.60 2.22 2.04
C PHE A 113 5.03 2.74 1.79
N ARG A 114 5.34 3.17 0.55
CA ARG A 114 6.67 3.63 0.08
C ARG A 114 7.71 2.53 -0.16
N PHE A 115 7.36 1.27 0.01
CA PHE A 115 8.20 0.21 -0.51
C PHE A 115 8.14 0.23 -2.04
N MET A 116 9.30 0.10 -2.71
CA MET A 116 9.42 0.30 -4.16
C MET A 116 8.44 -0.56 -4.97
N ASN A 117 8.28 -1.80 -4.54
CA ASN A 117 7.45 -2.79 -5.25
C ASN A 117 6.01 -2.85 -4.74
N ALA A 118 5.63 -2.04 -3.76
CA ALA A 118 4.30 -2.09 -3.16
C ALA A 118 3.19 -1.88 -4.20
N GLY A 119 3.36 -0.89 -5.08
CA GLY A 119 2.38 -0.59 -6.13
C GLY A 119 2.23 -1.74 -7.13
N ALA A 120 3.34 -2.29 -7.61
CA ALA A 120 3.33 -3.40 -8.56
C ALA A 120 2.69 -4.67 -7.95
N THR A 121 3.00 -4.98 -6.70
CA THR A 121 2.44 -6.13 -6.00
C THR A 121 0.95 -5.96 -5.77
N CYS A 122 0.51 -4.79 -5.27
CA CYS A 122 -0.90 -4.50 -5.04
C CYS A 122 -1.70 -4.56 -6.35
N GLN A 123 -1.18 -3.98 -7.43
CA GLN A 123 -1.85 -4.03 -8.74
C GLN A 123 -1.99 -5.48 -9.24
N ARG A 124 -0.95 -6.30 -9.09
CA ARG A 124 -0.99 -7.71 -9.50
C ARG A 124 -2.06 -8.48 -8.75
N GLU A 125 -2.15 -8.33 -7.44
CA GLU A 125 -3.19 -8.98 -6.63
C GLU A 125 -4.59 -8.54 -7.06
N MET A 126 -4.79 -7.23 -7.24
CA MET A 126 -6.07 -6.68 -7.73
C MET A 126 -6.42 -7.19 -9.13
N ASP A 127 -5.44 -7.28 -10.04
CA ASP A 127 -5.66 -7.80 -11.40
C ASP A 127 -6.05 -9.29 -11.40
N ILE A 128 -5.56 -10.06 -10.42
CA ILE A 128 -5.92 -11.46 -10.24
C ILE A 128 -7.33 -11.58 -9.62
N ASP A 129 -7.59 -10.85 -8.53
CA ASP A 129 -8.85 -10.94 -7.79
C ASP A 129 -10.05 -10.48 -8.61
N PHE A 130 -9.87 -9.49 -9.48
CA PHE A 130 -10.91 -8.90 -10.33
C PHE A 130 -10.73 -9.20 -11.81
N SER A 131 -10.07 -10.30 -12.15
CA SER A 131 -9.76 -10.67 -13.55
C SER A 131 -10.98 -10.73 -14.46
N ASP A 132 -12.12 -11.15 -13.94
CA ASP A 132 -13.36 -11.31 -14.68
C ASP A 132 -14.13 -9.99 -14.86
N GLU A 133 -13.93 -9.01 -13.97
CA GLU A 133 -14.64 -7.73 -13.93
C GLU A 133 -13.87 -6.59 -14.60
N ILE A 134 -12.54 -6.68 -14.59
CA ILE A 134 -11.68 -5.65 -15.17
C ILE A 134 -11.94 -5.52 -16.66
N GLY A 135 -12.23 -4.29 -17.10
CA GLY A 135 -12.52 -3.96 -18.48
C GLY A 135 -13.98 -4.14 -18.88
N HIS A 136 -14.82 -4.80 -18.07
CA HIS A 136 -16.27 -4.87 -18.25
C HIS A 136 -16.96 -3.69 -17.57
N PHE A 137 -16.79 -3.52 -16.27
CA PHE A 137 -17.41 -2.45 -15.48
C PHE A 137 -16.50 -1.95 -14.35
N ILE A 138 -15.32 -2.54 -14.15
CA ILE A 138 -14.32 -2.14 -13.16
C ILE A 138 -13.01 -1.79 -13.87
N LEU A 139 -12.39 -0.73 -13.38
CA LEU A 139 -10.99 -0.37 -13.66
C LEU A 139 -10.26 -0.18 -12.34
N ILE A 140 -9.04 -0.67 -12.28
CA ILE A 140 -8.22 -0.59 -11.07
C ILE A 140 -6.89 0.05 -11.42
N TYR A 141 -6.50 1.02 -10.62
CA TYR A 141 -5.20 1.65 -10.70
C TYR A 141 -4.62 1.79 -9.29
N LEU A 142 -3.70 0.87 -8.96
CA LEU A 142 -3.13 0.73 -7.62
C LEU A 142 -4.24 0.45 -6.59
N ASP A 143 -4.51 1.39 -5.69
CA ASP A 143 -5.54 1.32 -4.64
C ASP A 143 -6.86 2.01 -5.03
N ASP A 144 -6.94 2.63 -6.21
CA ASP A 144 -8.15 3.29 -6.70
C ASP A 144 -8.97 2.33 -7.59
N ILE A 145 -10.20 2.09 -7.19
CA ILE A 145 -11.16 1.27 -7.94
C ILE A 145 -12.22 2.18 -8.55
N THR A 146 -12.36 2.10 -9.87
CA THR A 146 -13.39 2.83 -10.61
C THR A 146 -14.41 1.85 -11.13
N VAL A 147 -15.66 1.96 -10.67
CA VAL A 147 -16.80 1.22 -11.20
C VAL A 147 -17.56 2.13 -12.16
N TYR A 148 -17.87 1.65 -13.36
CA TYR A 148 -18.53 2.44 -14.39
C TYR A 148 -19.64 1.67 -15.10
N SER A 149 -20.67 2.37 -15.59
CA SER A 149 -21.75 1.79 -16.37
C SER A 149 -22.12 2.69 -17.54
N LYS A 150 -22.40 2.08 -18.70
CA LYS A 150 -22.92 2.76 -19.90
C LYS A 150 -24.43 2.93 -19.85
N THR A 151 -25.12 2.23 -18.95
CA THR A 151 -26.56 2.34 -18.74
C THR A 151 -26.89 3.13 -17.48
N LYS A 152 -28.12 3.60 -17.34
CA LYS A 152 -28.60 4.28 -16.11
C LYS A 152 -29.23 3.32 -15.11
N GLU A 153 -29.45 2.09 -15.52
CA GLU A 153 -30.03 1.00 -14.72
C GLU A 153 -28.92 0.09 -14.20
#